data_9e3628affd4f5b06a846688de74b6cf9
#
_entry.id   9e3628affd4f5b06a846688de74b6cf9
#
_cell.length_a   1.000
_cell.length_b   1.000
_cell.length_c   1.000
_cell.angle_alpha   90.00
_cell.angle_beta   90.00
_cell.angle_gamma   90.00
#
_symmetry.space_group_name_H-M   'P 1'
#
loop_
_entity.id
_entity.type
_entity.pdbx_description
1 polymer ?
#
loop_
_entity_poly.entity_id
_entity_poly.type
_entity_poly.pdbx_seq_one_letter_code
_entity_poly.pdbx_strand_id
1 'polypeptide(L)'
;EIRLSLVGSEMCIRDRNQGVYIDTIVESVMENMIVGAILAVLILILFLKDIKPTLVIACSIPLSVVFAIVLMYFTGISLNIISLSGLALGVGMLVDNSIVVIENIYRLRNQGLSIRKAAVEGAGQVAGAIFASTLTTVCVFAPIIFTEGITRQLFVDIALTIAYTLAASLIVALTFVPMMASGALKNTREIKHPWFDRILDGYEKVLRVALRFKPIVLICVVVFLVASVTLSVSKGFTFMDMNMELSLIHISEPT
;
A
#
# COMPACT_ATOMS: atom_id res chain seq x y z
N GLU A 1 -4.59 -7.65 59.07
CA GLU A 1 -3.67 -8.45 58.22
C GLU A 1 -4.36 -9.04 56.96
N ILE A 2 -5.63 -9.40 57.03
CA ILE A 2 -6.36 -10.00 55.90
C ILE A 2 -6.67 -9.01 54.76
N ARG A 3 -6.78 -7.71 55.06
CA ARG A 3 -7.09 -6.69 54.03
C ARG A 3 -5.90 -6.30 53.13
N LEU A 4 -4.68 -6.47 53.62
CA LEU A 4 -3.47 -6.17 52.82
C LEU A 4 -3.17 -7.23 51.75
N SER A 5 -3.59 -8.48 51.97
CA SER A 5 -3.36 -9.57 51.01
C SER A 5 -4.32 -9.51 49.80
N LEU A 6 -5.53 -8.96 49.99
CA LEU A 6 -6.53 -8.81 48.92
C LEU A 6 -6.20 -7.65 47.96
N VAL A 7 -5.61 -6.56 48.47
CA VAL A 7 -5.20 -5.43 47.65
C VAL A 7 -4.02 -5.81 46.74
N GLY A 8 -3.12 -6.68 47.22
CA GLY A 8 -2.01 -7.18 46.41
C GLY A 8 -2.44 -8.14 45.27
N SER A 9 -3.48 -8.93 45.50
CA SER A 9 -3.93 -9.89 44.47
C SER A 9 -4.75 -9.25 43.34
N GLU A 10 -5.53 -8.21 43.65
CA GLU A 10 -6.27 -7.49 42.62
C GLU A 10 -5.38 -6.57 41.78
N MET A 11 -4.27 -6.08 42.33
CA MET A 11 -3.31 -5.29 41.61
C MET A 11 -2.46 -6.13 40.63
N CYS A 12 -2.26 -7.41 40.94
CA CYS A 12 -1.58 -8.36 40.05
C CYS A 12 -2.46 -8.88 38.90
N ILE A 13 -3.78 -8.82 39.00
CA ILE A 13 -4.73 -9.29 37.97
C ILE A 13 -4.90 -8.27 36.85
N ARG A 14 -4.47 -7.03 37.05
CA ARG A 14 -4.49 -5.98 36.03
C ARG A 14 -3.14 -5.74 35.35
N ASP A 15 -2.28 -6.72 35.42
CA ASP A 15 -1.14 -6.78 34.49
C ASP A 15 -1.74 -7.01 33.11
N ARG A 16 -1.95 -5.92 32.42
CA ARG A 16 -2.31 -5.91 31.00
C ARG A 16 -1.17 -6.61 30.32
N ASN A 17 -1.37 -7.90 30.00
CA ASN A 17 -0.37 -8.76 29.40
C ASN A 17 -0.02 -8.12 28.05
N GLN A 18 1.01 -7.26 28.02
CA GLN A 18 1.43 -6.51 26.83
C GLN A 18 1.67 -7.46 25.67
N GLY A 19 2.10 -8.71 25.96
CA GLY A 19 2.23 -9.75 24.98
C GLY A 19 0.93 -10.08 24.27
N VAL A 20 -0.16 -10.28 25.00
CA VAL A 20 -1.50 -10.57 24.40
C VAL A 20 -1.98 -9.40 23.54
N TYR A 21 -1.71 -8.16 23.96
CA TYR A 21 -2.08 -6.99 23.17
C TYR A 21 -1.27 -6.89 21.86
N ILE A 22 0.03 -7.17 21.93
CA ILE A 22 0.90 -7.20 20.75
C ILE A 22 0.47 -8.33 19.81
N ASP A 23 0.23 -9.53 20.34
CA ASP A 23 -0.22 -10.69 19.55
C ASP A 23 -1.55 -10.38 18.82
N THR A 24 -2.52 -9.78 19.51
CA THR A 24 -3.80 -9.40 18.91
C THR A 24 -3.63 -8.38 17.76
N ILE A 25 -2.73 -7.41 17.92
CA ILE A 25 -2.48 -6.42 16.87
C ILE A 25 -1.75 -7.06 15.68
N VAL A 26 -0.75 -7.89 15.94
CA VAL A 26 -0.01 -8.62 14.88
C VAL A 26 -0.96 -9.51 14.10
N GLU A 27 -1.85 -10.24 14.78
CA GLU A 27 -2.88 -11.07 14.15
C GLU A 27 -3.83 -10.24 13.28
N SER A 28 -4.34 -9.11 13.81
CA SER A 28 -5.20 -8.20 13.04
C SER A 28 -4.51 -7.61 11.82
N VAL A 29 -3.24 -7.22 11.91
CA VAL A 29 -2.47 -6.71 10.76
C VAL A 29 -2.27 -7.80 9.72
N MET A 30 -1.94 -9.03 10.16
CA MET A 30 -1.76 -10.17 9.27
C MET A 30 -3.07 -10.53 8.55
N GLU A 31 -4.19 -10.57 9.27
CA GLU A 31 -5.51 -10.80 8.70
C GLU A 31 -5.85 -9.74 7.65
N ASN A 32 -5.67 -8.46 7.96
CA ASN A 32 -5.91 -7.37 7.03
C ASN A 32 -5.00 -7.45 5.78
N MET A 33 -3.74 -7.84 5.93
CA MET A 33 -2.82 -8.07 4.80
C MET A 33 -3.32 -9.20 3.90
N ILE A 34 -3.78 -10.31 4.48
CA ILE A 34 -4.30 -11.45 3.72
C ILE A 34 -5.59 -11.07 2.99
N VAL A 35 -6.52 -10.41 3.67
CA VAL A 35 -7.78 -9.92 3.08
C VAL A 35 -7.50 -8.93 1.95
N GLY A 36 -6.57 -7.99 2.16
CA GLY A 36 -6.14 -7.03 1.14
C GLY A 36 -5.50 -7.70 -0.06
N ALA A 37 -4.65 -8.71 0.14
CA ALA A 37 -4.04 -9.48 -0.94
C ALA A 37 -5.08 -10.27 -1.74
N ILE A 38 -6.04 -10.91 -1.06
CA ILE A 38 -7.13 -11.65 -1.73
C ILE A 38 -7.99 -10.68 -2.55
N LEU A 39 -8.36 -9.54 -1.99
CA LEU A 39 -9.14 -8.52 -2.69
C LEU A 39 -8.39 -7.98 -3.91
N ALA A 40 -7.09 -7.72 -3.78
CA ALA A 40 -6.25 -7.29 -4.90
C ALA A 40 -6.22 -8.33 -6.02
N VAL A 41 -6.03 -9.62 -5.68
CA VAL A 41 -6.03 -10.71 -6.67
C VAL A 41 -7.41 -10.84 -7.35
N LEU A 42 -8.51 -10.68 -6.60
CA LEU A 42 -9.86 -10.72 -7.15
C LEU A 42 -10.10 -9.58 -8.15
N ILE A 43 -9.69 -8.37 -7.79
CA ILE A 43 -9.76 -7.20 -8.69
C ILE A 43 -8.89 -7.45 -9.92
N LEU A 44 -7.70 -8.00 -9.77
CA LEU A 44 -6.81 -8.31 -10.88
C LEU A 44 -7.43 -9.33 -11.85
N ILE A 45 -8.09 -10.38 -11.34
CA ILE A 45 -8.81 -11.35 -12.19
C ILE A 45 -9.90 -10.64 -13.00
N LEU A 46 -10.59 -9.69 -12.39
CA LEU A 46 -11.63 -8.91 -13.06
C LEU A 46 -11.07 -8.03 -14.18
N PHE A 47 -9.91 -7.40 -13.95
CA PHE A 47 -9.31 -6.45 -14.91
C PHE A 47 -8.43 -7.11 -15.97
N LEU A 48 -7.56 -8.04 -15.59
CA LEU A 48 -6.65 -8.71 -16.54
C LEU A 48 -7.35 -9.79 -17.37
N LYS A 49 -8.55 -10.23 -16.96
CA LYS A 49 -9.40 -11.17 -17.74
C LYS A 49 -8.76 -12.55 -17.98
N ASP A 50 -7.55 -12.79 -17.52
CA ASP A 50 -6.83 -14.04 -17.65
C ASP A 50 -6.21 -14.43 -16.30
N ILE A 51 -6.39 -15.70 -15.93
CA ILE A 51 -5.88 -16.24 -14.67
C ILE A 51 -4.35 -16.34 -14.67
N LYS A 52 -3.74 -16.53 -15.83
CA LYS A 52 -2.29 -16.74 -15.92
C LYS A 52 -1.46 -15.48 -15.56
N PRO A 53 -1.73 -14.29 -16.13
CA PRO A 53 -1.05 -13.07 -15.68
C PRO A 53 -1.34 -12.77 -14.21
N THR A 54 -2.58 -12.98 -13.77
CA THR A 54 -2.97 -12.78 -12.37
C THR A 54 -2.18 -13.68 -11.42
N LEU A 55 -1.97 -14.94 -11.78
CA LEU A 55 -1.18 -15.87 -10.96
C LEU A 55 0.28 -15.42 -10.83
N VAL A 56 0.87 -14.87 -11.91
CA VAL A 56 2.24 -14.31 -11.86
C VAL A 56 2.32 -13.16 -10.86
N ILE A 57 1.34 -12.24 -10.88
CA ILE A 57 1.28 -11.13 -9.94
C ILE A 57 1.02 -11.65 -8.52
N ALA A 58 0.08 -12.57 -8.35
CA ALA A 58 -0.23 -13.16 -7.04
C ALA A 58 1.00 -13.84 -6.39
N CYS A 59 1.87 -14.47 -7.19
CA CYS A 59 3.13 -15.04 -6.71
C CYS A 59 4.19 -13.95 -6.42
N SER A 60 4.15 -12.82 -7.11
CA SER A 60 5.12 -11.74 -6.87
C SER A 60 4.90 -11.03 -5.54
N ILE A 61 3.66 -10.99 -5.02
CA ILE A 61 3.34 -10.34 -3.74
C ILE A 61 4.11 -10.98 -2.57
N PRO A 62 3.92 -12.29 -2.26
CA PRO A 62 4.63 -12.92 -1.15
C PRO A 62 6.14 -12.88 -1.32
N LEU A 63 6.63 -13.02 -2.56
CA LEU A 63 8.06 -12.94 -2.84
C LEU A 63 8.63 -11.56 -2.50
N SER A 64 7.94 -10.50 -2.88
CA SER A 64 8.34 -9.11 -2.56
C SER A 64 8.30 -8.84 -1.06
N VAL A 65 7.30 -9.35 -0.34
CA VAL A 65 7.19 -9.21 1.11
C VAL A 65 8.34 -9.91 1.82
N VAL A 66 8.63 -11.16 1.47
CA VAL A 66 9.77 -11.90 2.03
C VAL A 66 11.08 -11.17 1.75
N PHE A 67 11.27 -10.67 0.54
CA PHE A 67 12.47 -9.92 0.19
C PHE A 67 12.58 -8.59 0.97
N ALA A 68 11.48 -7.88 1.19
CA ALA A 68 11.44 -6.69 2.04
C ALA A 68 11.83 -7.01 3.49
N ILE A 69 11.30 -8.10 4.07
CA ILE A 69 11.64 -8.55 5.42
C ILE A 69 13.15 -8.89 5.52
N VAL A 70 13.70 -9.52 4.50
CA VAL A 70 15.14 -9.80 4.44
C VAL A 70 15.96 -8.52 4.43
N LEU A 71 15.56 -7.50 3.67
CA LEU A 71 16.23 -6.20 3.67
C LEU A 71 16.13 -5.51 5.04
N MET A 72 14.96 -5.57 5.69
CA MET A 72 14.77 -5.04 7.05
C MET A 72 15.68 -5.75 8.06
N TYR A 73 15.82 -7.07 7.96
CA TYR A 73 16.71 -7.83 8.82
C TYR A 73 18.16 -7.38 8.70
N PHE A 74 18.67 -7.21 7.48
CA PHE A 74 20.05 -6.75 7.26
C PHE A 74 20.31 -5.32 7.73
N THR A 75 19.28 -4.48 7.79
CA THR A 75 19.40 -3.09 8.25
C THR A 75 19.09 -2.92 9.73
N GLY A 76 18.73 -4.00 10.44
CA GLY A 76 18.49 -4.00 11.87
C GLY A 76 17.14 -3.38 12.28
N ILE A 77 16.20 -3.22 11.35
CA ILE A 77 14.85 -2.78 11.68
C ILE A 77 14.09 -3.92 12.30
N SER A 78 13.59 -3.71 13.53
CA SER A 78 12.78 -4.70 14.24
C SER A 78 11.37 -4.77 13.65
N LEU A 79 10.82 -6.00 13.62
CA LEU A 79 9.39 -6.20 13.31
C LEU A 79 8.57 -5.80 14.52
N ASN A 80 8.07 -4.58 14.51
CA ASN A 80 7.18 -4.02 15.52
C ASN A 80 5.85 -3.62 14.85
N ILE A 81 4.87 -3.18 15.66
CA ILE A 81 3.54 -2.78 15.18
C ILE A 81 3.65 -1.68 14.12
N ILE A 82 4.61 -0.78 14.28
CA ILE A 82 4.84 0.37 13.41
C ILE A 82 5.41 -0.08 12.06
N SER A 83 6.44 -0.93 12.08
CA SER A 83 7.03 -1.49 10.84
C SER A 83 6.07 -2.43 10.13
N LEU A 84 5.26 -3.22 10.85
CA LEU A 84 4.22 -4.06 10.26
C LEU A 84 3.13 -3.21 9.58
N SER A 85 2.76 -2.07 10.16
CA SER A 85 1.84 -1.13 9.53
C SER A 85 2.43 -0.53 8.25
N GLY A 86 3.73 -0.19 8.26
CA GLY A 86 4.47 0.22 7.06
C GLY A 86 4.53 -0.88 5.99
N LEU A 87 4.73 -2.12 6.40
CA LEU A 87 4.72 -3.28 5.51
C LEU A 87 3.33 -3.49 4.88
N ALA A 88 2.26 -3.41 5.67
CA ALA A 88 0.88 -3.54 5.20
C ALA A 88 0.54 -2.45 4.16
N LEU A 89 0.93 -1.20 4.42
CA LEU A 89 0.78 -0.10 3.48
C LEU A 89 1.61 -0.35 2.22
N GLY A 90 2.86 -0.79 2.37
CA GLY A 90 3.76 -1.13 1.27
C GLY A 90 3.19 -2.25 0.39
N VAL A 91 2.59 -3.30 0.97
CA VAL A 91 1.96 -4.40 0.22
C VAL A 91 0.91 -3.89 -0.76
N GLY A 92 0.11 -2.90 -0.37
CA GLY A 92 -0.85 -2.26 -1.28
C GLY A 92 -0.19 -1.61 -2.51
N MET A 93 1.04 -1.12 -2.38
CA MET A 93 1.80 -0.50 -3.47
C MET A 93 2.66 -1.48 -4.28
N LEU A 94 2.91 -2.71 -3.76
CA LEU A 94 3.74 -3.72 -4.44
C LEU A 94 3.14 -4.18 -5.77
N VAL A 95 1.84 -4.24 -5.82
CA VAL A 95 1.08 -4.82 -6.95
C VAL A 95 1.23 -3.97 -8.20
N ASP A 96 1.29 -2.64 -8.05
CA ASP A 96 1.29 -1.68 -9.16
C ASP A 96 2.46 -1.89 -10.12
N ASN A 97 3.67 -2.06 -9.61
CA ASN A 97 4.86 -2.29 -10.43
C ASN A 97 4.73 -3.57 -11.26
N SER A 98 4.24 -4.64 -10.65
CA SER A 98 4.05 -5.94 -11.30
C SER A 98 2.95 -5.90 -12.35
N ILE A 99 1.85 -5.15 -12.11
CA ILE A 99 0.76 -4.96 -13.08
C ILE A 99 1.29 -4.28 -14.34
N VAL A 100 2.00 -3.16 -14.19
CA VAL A 100 2.51 -2.38 -15.33
C VAL A 100 3.44 -3.22 -16.19
N VAL A 101 4.32 -4.02 -15.58
CA VAL A 101 5.24 -4.91 -16.31
C VAL A 101 4.48 -5.99 -17.06
N ILE A 102 3.56 -6.71 -16.40
CA ILE A 102 2.83 -7.82 -17.01
C ILE A 102 1.91 -7.35 -18.14
N GLU A 103 1.25 -6.21 -17.95
CA GLU A 103 0.37 -5.62 -18.96
C GLU A 103 1.15 -5.21 -20.21
N ASN A 104 2.32 -4.58 -20.04
CA ASN A 104 3.16 -4.22 -21.19
C ASN A 104 3.69 -5.45 -21.94
N ILE A 105 4.09 -6.51 -21.21
CA ILE A 105 4.49 -7.79 -21.80
C ILE A 105 3.31 -8.39 -22.59
N TYR A 106 2.11 -8.39 -22.00
CA TYR A 106 0.90 -8.91 -22.63
C TYR A 106 0.55 -8.13 -23.90
N ARG A 107 0.64 -6.79 -23.85
CA ARG A 107 0.41 -5.92 -24.99
C ARG A 107 1.36 -6.22 -26.16
N LEU A 108 2.67 -6.33 -25.88
CA LEU A 108 3.66 -6.66 -26.90
C LEU A 108 3.47 -8.08 -27.46
N ARG A 109 3.04 -9.01 -26.62
CA ARG A 109 2.71 -10.36 -27.05
C ARG A 109 1.55 -10.36 -28.04
N ASN A 110 0.50 -9.59 -27.78
CA ASN A 110 -0.65 -9.45 -28.68
C ASN A 110 -0.31 -8.74 -30.00
N GLN A 111 0.76 -7.92 -30.02
CA GLN A 111 1.31 -7.33 -31.26
C GLN A 111 2.12 -8.32 -32.11
N GLY A 112 2.21 -9.59 -31.69
CA GLY A 112 2.85 -10.65 -32.46
C GLY A 112 4.31 -10.95 -32.11
N LEU A 113 4.88 -10.31 -31.07
CA LEU A 113 6.23 -10.64 -30.63
C LEU A 113 6.27 -12.05 -30.00
N SER A 114 7.42 -12.72 -30.14
CA SER A 114 7.64 -13.97 -29.40
C SER A 114 7.65 -13.69 -27.90
N ILE A 115 7.16 -14.63 -27.08
CA ILE A 115 6.98 -14.42 -25.64
C ILE A 115 8.27 -13.99 -24.92
N ARG A 116 9.42 -14.55 -25.32
CA ARG A 116 10.71 -14.17 -24.73
C ARG A 116 11.11 -12.73 -25.08
N LYS A 117 10.90 -12.32 -26.33
CA LYS A 117 11.14 -10.94 -26.74
C LYS A 117 10.17 -9.99 -26.07
N ALA A 118 8.88 -10.33 -26.04
CA ALA A 118 7.87 -9.55 -25.34
C ALA A 118 8.19 -9.36 -23.84
N ALA A 119 8.71 -10.39 -23.17
CA ALA A 119 9.10 -10.30 -21.76
C ALA A 119 10.28 -9.34 -21.54
N VAL A 120 11.33 -9.45 -22.35
CA VAL A 120 12.53 -8.60 -22.21
C VAL A 120 12.26 -7.16 -22.64
N GLU A 121 11.67 -6.97 -23.82
CA GLU A 121 11.37 -5.63 -24.34
C GLU A 121 10.27 -4.95 -23.53
N GLY A 122 9.24 -5.72 -23.11
CA GLY A 122 8.14 -5.21 -22.31
C GLY A 122 8.57 -4.71 -20.95
N ALA A 123 9.40 -5.47 -20.24
CA ALA A 123 9.96 -5.02 -18.96
C ALA A 123 10.92 -3.83 -19.18
N GLY A 124 11.79 -3.87 -20.20
CA GLY A 124 12.73 -2.81 -20.50
C GLY A 124 12.06 -1.47 -20.82
N GLN A 125 10.96 -1.48 -21.58
CA GLN A 125 10.23 -0.26 -21.95
C GLN A 125 9.65 0.49 -20.73
N VAL A 126 9.23 -0.24 -19.70
CA VAL A 126 8.59 0.36 -18.51
C VAL A 126 9.53 0.51 -17.33
N ALA A 127 10.72 -0.09 -17.37
CA ALA A 127 11.67 -0.10 -16.27
C ALA A 127 12.02 1.31 -15.78
N GLY A 128 12.31 2.23 -16.69
CA GLY A 128 12.63 3.62 -16.34
C GLY A 128 11.47 4.35 -15.66
N ALA A 129 10.25 4.15 -16.15
CA ALA A 129 9.05 4.76 -15.57
C ALA A 129 8.76 4.21 -14.16
N ILE A 130 8.85 2.89 -13.98
CA ILE A 130 8.64 2.22 -12.70
C ILE A 130 9.73 2.66 -11.69
N PHE A 131 10.99 2.73 -12.11
CA PHE A 131 12.07 3.22 -11.27
C PHE A 131 11.82 4.66 -10.81
N ALA A 132 11.45 5.56 -11.73
CA ALA A 132 11.16 6.95 -11.42
C ALA A 132 9.97 7.09 -10.47
N SER A 133 8.87 6.36 -10.69
CA SER A 133 7.70 6.38 -9.81
C SER A 133 8.02 5.86 -8.41
N THR A 134 8.76 4.76 -8.32
CA THR A 134 9.21 4.19 -7.04
C THR A 134 10.11 5.19 -6.29
N LEU A 135 11.08 5.79 -6.98
CA LEU A 135 11.95 6.80 -6.40
C LEU A 135 11.16 8.02 -5.90
N THR A 136 10.19 8.50 -6.69
CA THR A 136 9.33 9.61 -6.29
C THR A 136 8.55 9.28 -5.02
N THR A 137 7.99 8.07 -4.93
CA THR A 137 7.27 7.64 -3.73
C THR A 137 8.19 7.58 -2.51
N VAL A 138 9.40 7.04 -2.65
CA VAL A 138 10.39 7.03 -1.56
C VAL A 138 10.78 8.46 -1.15
N CYS A 139 10.95 9.37 -2.10
CA CYS A 139 11.28 10.77 -1.82
C CYS A 139 10.17 11.51 -1.05
N VAL A 140 8.90 11.11 -1.19
CA VAL A 140 7.79 11.67 -0.39
C VAL A 140 7.96 11.35 1.11
N PHE A 141 8.53 10.19 1.43
CA PHE A 141 8.79 9.78 2.81
C PHE A 141 10.15 10.29 3.33
N ALA A 142 11.07 10.71 2.47
CA ALA A 142 12.41 11.17 2.86
C ALA A 142 12.40 12.32 3.88
N PRO A 143 11.51 13.32 3.84
CA PRO A 143 11.46 14.40 4.84
C PRO A 143 11.25 13.90 6.27
N ILE A 144 10.63 12.73 6.46
CA ILE A 144 10.40 12.14 7.79
C ILE A 144 11.73 11.84 8.52
N ILE A 145 12.77 11.50 7.76
CA ILE A 145 14.09 11.18 8.32
C ILE A 145 14.71 12.42 9.00
N PHE A 146 14.35 13.62 8.56
CA PHE A 146 14.85 14.89 9.09
C PHE A 146 14.00 15.46 10.23
N THR A 147 12.89 14.79 10.61
CA THR A 147 12.09 15.21 11.76
C THR A 147 12.83 14.88 13.06
N GLU A 148 12.54 15.65 14.14
CA GLU A 148 13.14 15.46 15.46
C GLU A 148 12.09 14.97 16.47
N GLY A 149 12.59 14.44 17.61
CA GLY A 149 11.75 14.04 18.74
C GLY A 149 11.05 12.69 18.56
N ILE A 150 9.93 12.52 19.28
CA ILE A 150 9.12 11.29 19.31
C ILE A 150 8.56 10.95 17.92
N THR A 151 8.21 11.96 17.15
CA THR A 151 7.72 11.81 15.78
C THR A 151 8.72 11.05 14.90
N ARG A 152 10.00 11.34 15.02
CA ARG A 152 11.04 10.62 14.30
C ARG A 152 11.04 9.13 14.65
N GLN A 153 11.01 8.80 15.94
CA GLN A 153 11.05 7.40 16.38
C GLN A 153 9.88 6.57 15.85
N LEU A 154 8.70 7.18 15.74
CA LEU A 154 7.50 6.50 15.25
C LEU A 154 7.47 6.38 13.73
N PHE A 155 7.84 7.42 13.01
CA PHE A 155 7.61 7.48 11.56
C PHE A 155 8.81 7.04 10.72
N VAL A 156 10.03 7.04 11.26
CA VAL A 156 11.22 6.57 10.51
C VAL A 156 11.12 5.09 10.19
N ASP A 157 10.66 4.27 11.13
CA ASP A 157 10.49 2.83 10.91
C ASP A 157 9.46 2.55 9.79
N ILE A 158 8.35 3.32 9.76
CA ILE A 158 7.35 3.23 8.68
C ILE A 158 7.98 3.62 7.35
N ALA A 159 8.65 4.78 7.30
CA ALA A 159 9.22 5.30 6.07
C ALA A 159 10.28 4.36 5.47
N LEU A 160 11.16 3.82 6.30
CA LEU A 160 12.17 2.86 5.87
C LEU A 160 11.56 1.54 5.44
N THR A 161 10.56 1.04 6.16
CA THR A 161 9.84 -0.19 5.79
C THR A 161 9.17 -0.04 4.43
N ILE A 162 8.48 1.07 4.17
CA ILE A 162 7.88 1.37 2.87
C ILE A 162 8.96 1.43 1.79
N ALA A 163 10.09 2.10 2.05
CA ALA A 163 11.17 2.22 1.08
C ALA A 163 11.75 0.84 0.72
N TYR A 164 12.00 -0.04 1.70
CA TYR A 164 12.48 -1.41 1.44
C TYR A 164 11.44 -2.25 0.72
N THR A 165 10.17 -2.11 1.07
CA THR A 165 9.08 -2.83 0.41
C THR A 165 8.98 -2.43 -1.06
N LEU A 166 9.07 -1.14 -1.35
CA LEU A 166 9.07 -0.62 -2.72
C LEU A 166 10.32 -1.03 -3.51
N ALA A 167 11.50 -1.01 -2.88
CA ALA A 167 12.74 -1.48 -3.52
C ALA A 167 12.67 -2.98 -3.84
N ALA A 168 12.17 -3.79 -2.91
CA ALA A 168 11.93 -5.22 -3.13
C ALA A 168 10.96 -5.45 -4.29
N SER A 169 9.85 -4.71 -4.32
CA SER A 169 8.86 -4.77 -5.42
C SER A 169 9.48 -4.45 -6.76
N LEU A 170 10.27 -3.40 -6.84
CA LEU A 170 10.93 -2.98 -8.08
C LEU A 170 11.83 -4.10 -8.62
N ILE A 171 12.64 -4.72 -7.77
CA ILE A 171 13.53 -5.81 -8.15
C ILE A 171 12.72 -7.02 -8.61
N VAL A 172 11.70 -7.41 -7.86
CA VAL A 172 10.83 -8.55 -8.20
C VAL A 172 10.06 -8.29 -9.50
N ALA A 173 9.52 -7.08 -9.68
CA ALA A 173 8.77 -6.71 -10.88
C ALA A 173 9.63 -6.72 -12.15
N LEU A 174 10.89 -6.33 -12.06
CA LEU A 174 11.80 -6.28 -13.23
C LEU A 174 12.55 -7.59 -13.47
N THR A 175 12.58 -8.53 -12.52
CA THR A 175 13.30 -9.81 -12.67
C THR A 175 12.35 -11.00 -12.69
N PHE A 176 11.62 -11.22 -11.60
CA PHE A 176 10.75 -12.39 -11.41
C PHE A 176 9.54 -12.35 -12.34
N VAL A 177 8.87 -11.20 -12.46
CA VAL A 177 7.66 -11.07 -13.27
C VAL A 177 7.91 -11.37 -14.75
N PRO A 178 8.94 -10.81 -15.43
CA PRO A 178 9.23 -11.16 -16.83
C PRO A 178 9.63 -12.63 -17.00
N MET A 179 10.36 -13.20 -16.03
CA MET A 179 10.74 -14.62 -16.04
C MET A 179 9.51 -15.51 -16.03
N MET A 180 8.61 -15.31 -15.07
CA MET A 180 7.38 -16.08 -14.93
C MET A 180 6.41 -15.86 -16.10
N ALA A 181 6.30 -14.61 -16.57
CA ALA A 181 5.47 -14.26 -17.73
C ALA A 181 5.92 -15.02 -19.00
N SER A 182 7.24 -15.18 -19.22
CA SER A 182 7.77 -15.92 -20.34
C SER A 182 7.36 -17.40 -20.37
N GLY A 183 7.09 -17.99 -19.21
CA GLY A 183 6.58 -19.35 -19.06
C GLY A 183 5.05 -19.45 -19.15
N ALA A 184 4.36 -18.58 -18.41
CA ALA A 184 2.90 -18.65 -18.23
C ALA A 184 2.12 -18.19 -19.47
N LEU A 185 2.61 -17.20 -20.21
CA LEU A 185 1.87 -16.54 -21.30
C LEU A 185 2.06 -17.19 -22.70
N LYS A 186 2.56 -18.43 -22.77
CA LYS A 186 2.79 -19.12 -24.06
C LYS A 186 1.51 -19.25 -24.91
N ASN A 187 0.38 -19.53 -24.30
CA ASN A 187 -0.89 -19.87 -24.96
C ASN A 187 -2.05 -18.92 -24.58
N THR A 188 -1.76 -17.67 -24.30
CA THR A 188 -2.78 -16.68 -23.97
C THR A 188 -3.36 -16.08 -25.25
N ARG A 189 -4.70 -16.12 -25.37
CA ARG A 189 -5.48 -15.42 -26.41
C ARG A 189 -6.19 -14.25 -25.76
N GLU A 190 -6.35 -13.17 -26.52
CA GLU A 190 -7.10 -12.00 -26.06
C GLU A 190 -8.56 -12.38 -25.79
N ILE A 191 -8.99 -12.28 -24.54
CA ILE A 191 -10.37 -12.52 -24.13
C ILE A 191 -11.09 -11.18 -24.17
N LYS A 192 -12.00 -11.01 -25.13
CA LYS A 192 -12.86 -9.82 -25.23
C LYS A 192 -14.00 -9.93 -24.21
N HIS A 193 -14.15 -8.97 -23.35
CA HIS A 193 -15.27 -8.86 -22.42
C HIS A 193 -16.16 -7.67 -22.79
N PRO A 194 -17.36 -7.88 -23.32
CA PRO A 194 -18.25 -6.82 -23.80
C PRO A 194 -18.67 -5.83 -22.70
N TRP A 195 -18.62 -6.25 -21.45
CA TRP A 195 -18.91 -5.38 -20.30
C TRP A 195 -17.81 -4.34 -20.05
N PHE A 196 -16.56 -4.77 -20.11
CA PHE A 196 -15.40 -3.87 -19.92
C PHE A 196 -15.24 -2.91 -21.10
N ASP A 197 -15.49 -3.38 -22.33
CA ASP A 197 -15.46 -2.55 -23.52
C ASP A 197 -16.48 -1.40 -23.42
N ARG A 198 -17.66 -1.67 -22.83
CA ARG A 198 -18.70 -0.64 -22.59
C ARG A 198 -18.25 0.42 -21.57
N ILE A 199 -17.53 0.02 -20.52
CA ILE A 199 -16.92 0.98 -19.56
C ILE A 199 -15.86 1.82 -20.26
N LEU A 200 -15.02 1.20 -21.08
CA LEU A 200 -13.99 1.89 -21.84
C LEU A 200 -14.60 2.93 -22.80
N ASP A 201 -15.66 2.56 -23.52
CA ASP A 201 -16.39 3.47 -24.40
C ASP A 201 -17.00 4.65 -23.62
N GLY A 202 -17.50 4.38 -22.43
CA GLY A 202 -17.99 5.42 -21.50
C GLY A 202 -16.88 6.39 -21.09
N TYR A 203 -15.74 5.85 -20.68
CA TYR A 203 -14.57 6.64 -20.30
C TYR A 203 -14.04 7.47 -21.47
N GLU A 204 -13.97 6.88 -22.67
CA GLU A 204 -13.53 7.60 -23.87
C GLU A 204 -14.44 8.81 -24.18
N LYS A 205 -15.77 8.65 -24.03
CA LYS A 205 -16.72 9.76 -24.22
C LYS A 205 -16.48 10.88 -23.21
N VAL A 206 -16.32 10.54 -21.92
CA VAL A 206 -16.03 11.52 -20.86
C VAL A 206 -14.71 12.24 -21.13
N LEU A 207 -13.67 11.49 -21.51
CA LEU A 207 -12.36 12.05 -21.82
C LEU A 207 -12.44 13.01 -23.04
N ARG A 208 -13.16 12.64 -24.10
CA ARG A 208 -13.37 13.52 -25.28
C ARG A 208 -14.08 14.81 -24.89
N VAL A 209 -15.10 14.74 -24.03
CA VAL A 209 -15.81 15.93 -23.54
C VAL A 209 -14.89 16.80 -22.71
N ALA A 210 -14.13 16.21 -21.78
CA ALA A 210 -13.18 16.93 -20.94
C ALA A 210 -12.09 17.62 -21.78
N LEU A 211 -11.56 16.94 -22.80
CA LEU A 211 -10.57 17.50 -23.71
C LEU A 211 -11.16 18.58 -24.63
N ARG A 212 -12.44 18.49 -24.99
CA ARG A 212 -13.15 19.53 -25.77
C ARG A 212 -13.33 20.81 -24.96
N PHE A 213 -13.63 20.68 -23.68
CA PHE A 213 -13.92 21.80 -22.77
C PHE A 213 -12.79 22.04 -21.77
N LYS A 214 -11.53 21.94 -22.22
CA LYS A 214 -10.32 22.13 -21.39
C LYS A 214 -10.39 23.30 -20.41
N PRO A 215 -10.74 24.54 -20.84
CA PRO A 215 -10.75 25.68 -19.93
C PRO A 215 -11.79 25.55 -18.82
N ILE A 216 -12.97 24.98 -19.14
CA ILE A 216 -14.04 24.79 -18.15
C ILE A 216 -13.60 23.77 -17.09
N VAL A 217 -12.99 22.65 -17.50
CA VAL A 217 -12.47 21.64 -16.58
C VAL A 217 -11.41 22.24 -15.68
N LEU A 218 -10.48 23.04 -16.23
CA LEU A 218 -9.44 23.70 -15.45
C LEU A 218 -10.03 24.66 -14.41
N ILE A 219 -11.00 25.49 -14.81
CA ILE A 219 -11.68 26.43 -13.91
C ILE A 219 -12.41 25.66 -12.80
N CYS A 220 -13.12 24.57 -13.11
CA CYS A 220 -13.80 23.75 -12.12
C CYS A 220 -12.81 23.17 -11.10
N VAL A 221 -11.66 22.66 -11.54
CA VAL A 221 -10.61 22.13 -10.64
C VAL A 221 -10.06 23.22 -9.73
N VAL A 222 -9.76 24.42 -10.28
CA VAL A 222 -9.27 25.55 -9.48
C VAL A 222 -10.31 26.02 -8.47
N VAL A 223 -11.57 26.15 -8.88
CA VAL A 223 -12.68 26.55 -7.98
C VAL A 223 -12.85 25.52 -6.86
N PHE A 224 -12.81 24.22 -7.19
CA PHE A 224 -12.91 23.15 -6.20
C PHE A 224 -11.74 23.19 -5.21
N LEU A 225 -10.51 23.43 -5.69
CA LEU A 225 -9.32 23.54 -4.86
C LEU A 225 -9.42 24.74 -3.91
N VAL A 226 -9.79 25.92 -4.44
CA VAL A 226 -9.97 27.13 -3.62
C VAL A 226 -11.06 26.92 -2.58
N ALA A 227 -12.20 26.34 -2.96
CA ALA A 227 -13.30 26.04 -2.04
C ALA A 227 -12.85 25.05 -0.94
N SER A 228 -12.09 24.02 -1.29
CA SER A 228 -11.56 23.06 -0.33
C SER A 228 -10.61 23.71 0.68
N VAL A 229 -9.68 24.55 0.20
CA VAL A 229 -8.74 25.26 1.07
C VAL A 229 -9.48 26.24 1.98
N THR A 230 -10.43 27.03 1.46
CA THR A 230 -11.21 27.98 2.27
C THR A 230 -12.04 27.28 3.34
N LEU A 231 -12.69 26.16 2.99
CA LEU A 231 -13.44 25.35 3.96
C LEU A 231 -12.55 24.74 5.04
N SER A 232 -11.34 24.29 4.67
CA SER A 232 -10.37 23.73 5.64
C SER A 232 -9.88 24.80 6.61
N VAL A 233 -9.54 25.99 6.09
CA VAL A 233 -9.10 27.12 6.93
C VAL A 233 -10.23 27.61 7.83
N SER A 234 -11.47 27.65 7.34
CA SER A 234 -12.62 28.12 8.13
C SER A 234 -13.00 27.20 9.28
N LYS A 235 -12.73 25.90 9.17
CA LYS A 235 -12.98 24.92 10.25
C LYS A 235 -11.89 24.90 11.34
N GLY A 236 -10.77 25.58 11.12
CA GLY A 236 -9.61 25.57 12.03
C GLY A 236 -8.87 24.22 12.01
N PHE A 237 -7.56 24.28 12.24
CA PHE A 237 -6.75 23.09 12.41
C PHE A 237 -6.82 22.65 13.88
N THR A 238 -7.71 21.72 14.21
CA THR A 238 -7.64 20.99 15.48
C THR A 238 -6.64 19.85 15.30
N PHE A 239 -5.43 20.01 15.82
CA PHE A 239 -4.35 19.04 15.67
C PHE A 239 -4.59 17.73 16.45
N MET A 240 -5.39 17.78 17.50
CA MET A 240 -6.00 16.66 18.25
C MET A 240 -7.18 17.25 19.02
N ASP A 241 -8.36 16.69 18.85
CA ASP A 241 -9.40 16.81 19.87
C ASP A 241 -8.98 15.99 21.08
N MET A 242 -8.09 16.55 21.88
CA MET A 242 -7.88 16.05 23.23
C MET A 242 -9.04 16.55 24.09
N ASN A 243 -10.23 16.08 23.82
CA ASN A 243 -11.25 15.96 24.83
C ASN A 243 -10.78 14.91 25.83
N MET A 244 -9.72 15.24 26.58
CA MET A 244 -9.57 14.67 27.90
C MET A 244 -10.76 15.19 28.68
N GLU A 245 -11.84 14.43 28.70
CA GLU A 245 -12.70 14.43 29.88
C GLU A 245 -11.76 14.08 31.02
N LEU A 246 -11.22 15.12 31.65
CA LEU A 246 -10.76 15.06 33.04
C LEU A 246 -12.00 14.62 33.81
N SER A 247 -12.21 13.32 33.92
CA SER A 247 -13.02 12.79 34.98
C SER A 247 -12.33 13.28 36.25
N LEU A 248 -12.83 14.36 36.80
CA LEU A 248 -12.55 14.82 38.14
C LEU A 248 -12.85 13.62 39.05
N ILE A 249 -11.80 12.85 39.34
CA ILE A 249 -11.81 11.96 40.49
C ILE A 249 -11.95 12.93 41.64
N HIS A 250 -13.18 13.10 42.11
CA HIS A 250 -13.50 13.79 43.32
C HIS A 250 -12.89 12.98 44.45
N ILE A 251 -11.65 13.33 44.80
CA ILE A 251 -11.07 12.90 46.07
C ILE A 251 -11.85 13.68 47.12
N SER A 252 -12.93 13.09 47.61
CA SER A 252 -13.56 13.54 48.86
C SER A 252 -12.53 13.31 49.95
N GLU A 253 -11.95 14.38 50.49
CA GLU A 253 -11.19 14.32 51.73
C GLU A 253 -12.09 13.74 52.83
N PRO A 254 -11.61 12.77 53.62
CA PRO A 254 -12.34 12.32 54.80
C PRO A 254 -12.25 13.42 55.85
N THR A 255 -13.36 14.03 56.14
CA THR A 255 -13.57 14.81 57.35
C THR A 255 -13.47 13.94 58.58
#